data_4906a36a784668be1759a1ab37990ba3
#
_entry.id   4906a36a784668be1759a1ab37990ba3
#
_cell.length_a   1.000
_cell.length_b   1.000
_cell.length_c   1.000
_cell.angle_alpha   90.00
_cell.angle_beta   90.00
_cell.angle_gamma   90.00
#
_symmetry.space_group_name_H-M   'P 1'
#
loop_
_entity.id
_entity.type
_entity.pdbx_description
1 polymer ?
#
loop_
_entity_poly.entity_id
_entity_poly.type
_entity_poly.pdbx_seq_one_letter_code
_entity_poly.pdbx_strand_id
1 'polypeptide(L)'
;MGGKRIIFTGGSGKVGSHVVRKLLTYDYEILNLDMARAADDLGIHTIKSDVTDSGQVFSCLNTYMRMGEPFPAEPPRIPDAVIHFAGIPTPMIYSDGETFKNNVLGMHNIIEAACKMGIKKIIIASSVTVYGVAFGQGNIEYPSFPITEDLDVNPTDPYALSKICGERIARSFAARFGVDIYCLRIGRVFEPDEYNGEMFRGYVNEPEKWFQHGWSYTDARDLGQMCHRAIEVSGLGYQAFNATNDTITNHHQSVDFLKTLYPHIPHTRRMHENEAPITNVKIKSMLGFHEEHPWRAYFTS
;
A
#
# COMPACT_ATOMS: atom_id res chain seq x y z
N MET A 1 -28.66 -5.60 5.03
CA MET A 1 -27.88 -4.35 5.21
C MET A 1 -26.96 -4.30 4.03
N GLY A 2 -26.91 -3.20 3.27
CA GLY A 2 -25.97 -3.07 2.13
C GLY A 2 -24.55 -3.10 2.65
N GLY A 3 -23.58 -3.59 1.85
CA GLY A 3 -22.17 -3.62 2.17
C GLY A 3 -21.61 -2.23 2.46
N LYS A 4 -20.43 -2.15 3.09
CA LYS A 4 -19.74 -0.86 3.33
C LYS A 4 -19.39 -0.19 2.00
N ARG A 5 -19.49 1.14 1.98
CA ARG A 5 -19.21 1.98 0.81
C ARG A 5 -17.81 2.54 0.88
N ILE A 6 -17.02 2.21 -0.13
CA ILE A 6 -15.60 2.54 -0.19
C ILE A 6 -15.33 3.45 -1.39
N ILE A 7 -14.73 4.59 -1.15
CA ILE A 7 -14.09 5.36 -2.23
C ILE A 7 -12.68 4.80 -2.40
N PHE A 8 -12.38 4.35 -3.60
CA PHE A 8 -11.06 3.86 -3.96
C PHE A 8 -10.42 4.79 -4.99
N THR A 9 -9.21 5.23 -4.79
CA THR A 9 -8.49 6.01 -5.80
C THR A 9 -7.34 5.19 -6.37
N GLY A 10 -7.14 5.24 -7.67
CA GLY A 10 -6.10 4.43 -8.32
C GLY A 10 -6.51 2.98 -8.60
N GLY A 11 -7.82 2.68 -8.59
CA GLY A 11 -8.35 1.33 -8.82
C GLY A 11 -8.20 0.82 -10.24
N SER A 12 -7.90 1.70 -11.20
CA SER A 12 -7.62 1.32 -12.60
C SER A 12 -6.17 0.91 -12.83
N GLY A 13 -5.28 1.16 -11.85
CA GLY A 13 -3.87 0.81 -11.92
C GLY A 13 -3.62 -0.68 -11.69
N LYS A 14 -2.40 -1.14 -12.02
CA LYS A 14 -1.94 -2.51 -11.85
C LYS A 14 -2.30 -3.08 -10.47
N VAL A 15 -1.83 -2.47 -9.41
CA VAL A 15 -2.05 -2.93 -8.02
C VAL A 15 -3.49 -2.70 -7.57
N GLY A 16 -4.05 -1.53 -7.88
CA GLY A 16 -5.40 -1.15 -7.48
C GLY A 16 -6.48 -2.11 -7.98
N SER A 17 -6.37 -2.57 -9.22
CA SER A 17 -7.34 -3.50 -9.82
C SER A 17 -7.43 -4.85 -9.06
N HIS A 18 -6.31 -5.40 -8.62
CA HIS A 18 -6.26 -6.61 -7.79
C HIS A 18 -6.85 -6.39 -6.40
N VAL A 19 -6.52 -5.26 -5.77
CA VAL A 19 -7.09 -4.90 -4.46
C VAL A 19 -8.60 -4.73 -4.56
N VAL A 20 -9.09 -3.99 -5.55
CA VAL A 20 -10.53 -3.82 -5.81
C VAL A 20 -11.22 -5.17 -6.01
N ARG A 21 -10.65 -6.04 -6.86
CA ARG A 21 -11.19 -7.40 -7.10
C ARG A 21 -11.34 -8.20 -5.80
N LYS A 22 -10.33 -8.17 -4.94
CA LYS A 22 -10.37 -8.84 -3.64
C LYS A 22 -11.41 -8.20 -2.72
N LEU A 23 -11.51 -6.86 -2.67
CA LEU A 23 -12.48 -6.16 -1.83
C LEU A 23 -13.92 -6.45 -2.24
N LEU A 24 -14.19 -6.61 -3.53
CA LEU A 24 -15.53 -6.99 -4.03
C LEU A 24 -15.97 -8.37 -3.51
N THR A 25 -15.06 -9.28 -3.16
CA THR A 25 -15.41 -10.56 -2.54
C THR A 25 -15.96 -10.44 -1.11
N TYR A 26 -15.80 -9.28 -0.49
CA TYR A 26 -16.33 -8.96 0.85
C TYR A 26 -17.63 -8.13 0.81
N ASP A 27 -18.31 -8.10 -0.35
CA ASP A 27 -19.59 -7.38 -0.56
C ASP A 27 -19.49 -5.86 -0.32
N TYR A 28 -18.31 -5.26 -0.60
CA TYR A 28 -18.16 -3.81 -0.54
C TYR A 28 -18.69 -3.14 -1.82
N GLU A 29 -19.40 -2.03 -1.66
CA GLU A 29 -19.75 -1.13 -2.75
C GLU A 29 -18.59 -0.17 -3.00
N ILE A 30 -17.99 -0.21 -4.21
CA ILE A 30 -16.77 0.55 -4.51
C ILE A 30 -17.04 1.57 -5.61
N LEU A 31 -16.70 2.84 -5.34
CA LEU A 31 -16.57 3.88 -6.34
C LEU A 31 -15.07 4.16 -6.57
N ASN A 32 -14.64 4.05 -7.82
CA ASN A 32 -13.26 4.33 -8.20
C ASN A 32 -13.09 5.78 -8.67
N LEU A 33 -12.06 6.44 -8.17
CA LEU A 33 -11.59 7.76 -8.65
C LEU A 33 -10.24 7.56 -9.33
N ASP A 34 -10.17 7.82 -10.63
CA ASP A 34 -8.95 7.57 -11.40
C ASP A 34 -8.93 8.43 -12.67
N MET A 35 -7.77 8.66 -13.25
CA MET A 35 -7.64 9.29 -14.57
C MET A 35 -8.04 8.34 -15.71
N ALA A 36 -7.94 7.04 -15.50
CA ALA A 36 -8.33 5.97 -16.42
C ALA A 36 -9.57 5.24 -15.90
N ARG A 37 -10.37 4.66 -16.80
CA ARG A 37 -11.49 3.81 -16.44
C ARG A 37 -10.98 2.47 -15.90
N ALA A 38 -11.64 1.94 -14.87
CA ALA A 38 -11.41 0.58 -14.39
C ALA A 38 -11.75 -0.46 -15.46
N ALA A 39 -11.14 -1.63 -15.39
CA ALA A 39 -11.45 -2.75 -16.27
C ALA A 39 -12.93 -3.15 -16.13
N ASP A 40 -13.58 -3.44 -17.26
CA ASP A 40 -15.03 -3.69 -17.31
C ASP A 40 -15.48 -4.90 -16.46
N ASP A 41 -14.60 -5.88 -16.31
CA ASP A 41 -14.85 -7.09 -15.49
C ASP A 41 -14.91 -6.85 -13.98
N LEU A 42 -14.47 -5.67 -13.51
CA LEU A 42 -14.63 -5.28 -12.10
C LEU A 42 -16.07 -4.82 -11.78
N GLY A 43 -16.85 -4.40 -12.77
CA GLY A 43 -18.25 -3.98 -12.58
C GLY A 43 -18.42 -2.75 -11.66
N ILE A 44 -17.39 -1.97 -11.43
CA ILE A 44 -17.44 -0.77 -10.58
C ILE A 44 -17.56 0.50 -11.41
N HIS A 45 -18.20 1.53 -10.83
CA HIS A 45 -18.23 2.84 -11.46
C HIS A 45 -16.91 3.59 -11.25
N THR A 46 -16.43 4.27 -12.30
CA THR A 46 -15.23 5.13 -12.23
C THR A 46 -15.60 6.56 -12.58
N ILE A 47 -15.28 7.49 -11.67
CA ILE A 47 -15.30 8.91 -11.98
C ILE A 47 -13.88 9.34 -12.35
N LYS A 48 -13.74 9.97 -13.53
CA LYS A 48 -12.47 10.55 -13.94
C LYS A 48 -12.17 11.76 -13.05
N SER A 49 -11.10 11.66 -12.27
CA SER A 49 -10.74 12.68 -11.28
C SER A 49 -9.23 12.80 -11.13
N ASP A 50 -8.74 14.03 -11.11
CA ASP A 50 -7.37 14.37 -10.75
C ASP A 50 -7.31 14.61 -9.23
N VAL A 51 -6.60 13.75 -8.51
CA VAL A 51 -6.45 13.84 -7.05
C VAL A 51 -5.66 15.09 -6.60
N THR A 52 -4.94 15.74 -7.52
CA THR A 52 -4.24 17.01 -7.22
C THR A 52 -5.18 18.22 -7.20
N ASP A 53 -6.39 18.08 -7.75
CA ASP A 53 -7.44 19.09 -7.70
C ASP A 53 -8.36 18.86 -6.49
N SER A 54 -8.22 19.68 -5.47
CA SER A 54 -8.99 19.56 -4.23
C SER A 54 -10.51 19.72 -4.44
N GLY A 55 -10.94 20.52 -5.43
CA GLY A 55 -12.35 20.68 -5.76
C GLY A 55 -12.96 19.42 -6.36
N GLN A 56 -12.27 18.76 -7.29
CA GLN A 56 -12.66 17.46 -7.84
C GLN A 56 -12.73 16.41 -6.73
N VAL A 57 -11.69 16.32 -5.90
CA VAL A 57 -11.65 15.37 -4.78
C VAL A 57 -12.85 15.55 -3.86
N PHE A 58 -13.10 16.77 -3.40
CA PHE A 58 -14.22 17.04 -2.50
C PHE A 58 -15.58 16.69 -3.12
N SER A 59 -15.79 17.07 -4.38
CA SER A 59 -16.99 16.73 -5.13
C SER A 59 -17.19 15.20 -5.26
N CYS A 60 -16.13 14.46 -5.59
CA CYS A 60 -16.20 13.02 -5.78
C CYS A 60 -16.43 12.24 -4.46
N LEU A 61 -15.93 12.73 -3.32
CA LEU A 61 -16.19 12.09 -2.04
C LEU A 61 -17.63 12.30 -1.56
N ASN A 62 -18.34 13.27 -2.11
CA ASN A 62 -19.74 13.60 -1.78
C ASN A 62 -20.66 13.30 -2.97
N THR A 63 -20.59 12.11 -3.52
CA THR A 63 -21.38 11.71 -4.68
C THR A 63 -22.01 10.33 -4.51
N TYR A 64 -22.79 9.90 -5.51
CA TYR A 64 -23.39 8.56 -5.53
C TYR A 64 -22.35 7.51 -5.90
N MET A 65 -22.45 6.32 -5.31
CA MET A 65 -21.52 5.22 -5.55
C MET A 65 -21.65 4.62 -6.98
N ARG A 66 -22.81 4.80 -7.60
CA ARG A 66 -23.09 4.33 -8.97
C ARG A 66 -24.18 5.15 -9.63
N MET A 67 -24.18 5.17 -10.94
CA MET A 67 -25.34 5.62 -11.73
C MET A 67 -26.42 4.56 -11.70
N GLY A 68 -27.66 4.97 -11.52
CA GLY A 68 -28.83 4.09 -11.56
C GLY A 68 -30.02 4.80 -12.20
N GLU A 69 -30.91 4.04 -12.84
CA GLU A 69 -32.19 4.57 -13.35
C GLU A 69 -33.34 3.81 -12.65
N PRO A 70 -34.32 4.52 -12.04
CA PRO A 70 -34.32 5.97 -11.84
C PRO A 70 -33.22 6.47 -10.93
N PHE A 71 -32.79 7.72 -11.13
CA PHE A 71 -31.76 8.32 -10.28
C PHE A 71 -32.22 8.35 -8.81
N PRO A 72 -31.35 8.04 -7.82
CA PRO A 72 -31.75 7.99 -6.43
C PRO A 72 -32.40 9.29 -5.96
N ALA A 73 -33.51 9.21 -5.28
CA ALA A 73 -34.21 10.37 -4.70
C ALA A 73 -33.55 10.87 -3.40
N GLU A 74 -32.80 10.00 -2.71
CA GLU A 74 -32.09 10.33 -1.48
C GLU A 74 -30.72 10.96 -1.77
N PRO A 75 -30.25 11.90 -0.92
CA PRO A 75 -28.92 12.48 -1.07
C PRO A 75 -27.82 11.42 -0.90
N PRO A 76 -26.62 11.66 -1.46
CA PRO A 76 -25.48 10.79 -1.23
C PRO A 76 -25.20 10.62 0.25
N ARG A 77 -24.84 9.40 0.65
CA ARG A 77 -24.38 9.15 2.03
C ARG A 77 -22.86 9.23 2.09
N ILE A 78 -22.34 9.62 3.25
CA ILE A 78 -20.90 9.62 3.53
C ILE A 78 -20.34 8.20 3.38
N PRO A 79 -19.24 8.00 2.63
CA PRO A 79 -18.56 6.71 2.54
C PRO A 79 -18.05 6.20 3.90
N ASP A 80 -18.00 4.89 4.07
CA ASP A 80 -17.50 4.26 5.30
C ASP A 80 -15.98 4.33 5.39
N ALA A 81 -15.28 4.28 4.24
CA ALA A 81 -13.83 4.41 4.18
C ALA A 81 -13.36 4.98 2.84
N VAL A 82 -12.13 5.51 2.86
CA VAL A 82 -11.36 5.89 1.66
C VAL A 82 -10.09 5.05 1.60
N ILE A 83 -9.79 4.48 0.43
CA ILE A 83 -8.52 3.83 0.12
C ILE A 83 -7.82 4.62 -0.98
N HIS A 84 -6.65 5.16 -0.69
CA HIS A 84 -5.92 6.03 -1.61
C HIS A 84 -4.67 5.34 -2.15
N PHE A 85 -4.77 4.87 -3.40
CA PHE A 85 -3.67 4.24 -4.14
C PHE A 85 -3.24 5.06 -5.36
N ALA A 86 -4.01 6.08 -5.75
CA ALA A 86 -3.64 6.97 -6.86
C ALA A 86 -2.31 7.67 -6.56
N GLY A 87 -1.41 7.67 -7.54
CA GLY A 87 -0.12 8.33 -7.45
C GLY A 87 0.88 7.77 -8.45
N ILE A 88 1.98 8.47 -8.64
CA ILE A 88 3.11 8.03 -9.45
C ILE A 88 3.86 6.96 -8.64
N PRO A 89 4.00 5.72 -9.16
CA PRO A 89 4.36 4.56 -8.34
C PRO A 89 5.86 4.33 -8.15
N THR A 90 6.72 5.09 -8.82
CA THR A 90 8.19 4.94 -8.80
C THR A 90 8.85 6.22 -9.30
N PRO A 91 10.11 6.51 -8.92
CA PRO A 91 10.86 7.60 -9.52
C PRO A 91 11.12 7.36 -11.03
N MET A 92 11.56 8.38 -11.74
CA MET A 92 11.95 8.36 -13.15
C MET A 92 10.86 8.05 -14.20
N ILE A 93 9.58 7.99 -13.80
CA ILE A 93 8.46 8.03 -14.77
C ILE A 93 8.18 9.48 -15.17
N TYR A 94 8.23 10.38 -14.20
CA TYR A 94 8.08 11.83 -14.36
C TYR A 94 9.27 12.53 -13.71
N SER A 95 9.38 13.86 -13.90
CA SER A 95 10.36 14.64 -13.18
C SER A 95 10.16 14.56 -11.65
N ASP A 96 11.23 14.77 -10.89
CA ASP A 96 11.19 14.70 -9.43
C ASP A 96 10.13 15.62 -8.83
N GLY A 97 10.06 16.85 -9.31
CA GLY A 97 9.08 17.84 -8.86
C GLY A 97 7.64 17.43 -9.16
N GLU A 98 7.37 16.83 -10.33
CA GLU A 98 6.04 16.34 -10.68
C GLU A 98 5.64 15.12 -9.88
N THR A 99 6.58 14.18 -9.66
CA THR A 99 6.37 13.01 -8.79
C THR A 99 6.04 13.45 -7.37
N PHE A 100 6.82 14.36 -6.81
CA PHE A 100 6.59 14.88 -5.47
C PHE A 100 5.26 15.63 -5.36
N LYS A 101 4.99 16.57 -6.27
CA LYS A 101 3.76 17.35 -6.31
C LYS A 101 2.52 16.47 -6.41
N ASN A 102 2.49 15.56 -7.37
CA ASN A 102 1.36 14.66 -7.59
C ASN A 102 1.06 13.82 -6.34
N ASN A 103 2.07 13.16 -5.79
CA ASN A 103 1.88 12.23 -4.69
C ASN A 103 1.54 12.95 -3.38
N VAL A 104 2.24 14.04 -3.05
CA VAL A 104 2.02 14.74 -1.78
C VAL A 104 0.72 15.53 -1.80
N LEU A 105 0.45 16.27 -2.89
CA LEU A 105 -0.77 17.06 -2.99
C LEU A 105 -2.01 16.19 -3.10
N GLY A 106 -1.95 15.13 -3.91
CA GLY A 106 -3.05 14.16 -4.03
C GLY A 106 -3.39 13.52 -2.69
N MET A 107 -2.39 13.08 -1.95
CA MET A 107 -2.57 12.49 -0.61
C MET A 107 -3.14 13.50 0.39
N HIS A 108 -2.62 14.73 0.40
CA HIS A 108 -3.14 15.80 1.26
C HIS A 108 -4.63 16.06 0.96
N ASN A 109 -5.00 16.24 -0.30
CA ASN A 109 -6.36 16.55 -0.71
C ASN A 109 -7.35 15.44 -0.31
N ILE A 110 -6.98 14.18 -0.53
CA ILE A 110 -7.81 13.03 -0.15
C ILE A 110 -8.01 12.95 1.37
N ILE A 111 -6.92 13.07 2.14
CA ILE A 111 -6.99 13.00 3.60
C ILE A 111 -7.80 14.18 4.16
N GLU A 112 -7.54 15.39 3.65
CA GLU A 112 -8.24 16.59 4.10
C GLU A 112 -9.73 16.51 3.83
N ALA A 113 -10.13 16.18 2.60
CA ALA A 113 -11.53 16.06 2.22
C ALA A 113 -12.23 14.96 3.03
N ALA A 114 -11.62 13.76 3.13
CA ALA A 114 -12.19 12.66 3.91
C ALA A 114 -12.40 13.04 5.37
N CYS A 115 -11.40 13.64 6.03
CA CYS A 115 -11.50 14.08 7.42
C CYS A 115 -12.57 15.15 7.62
N LYS A 116 -12.61 16.17 6.76
CA LYS A 116 -13.59 17.27 6.84
C LYS A 116 -15.02 16.81 6.59
N MET A 117 -15.21 15.78 5.77
CA MET A 117 -16.52 15.16 5.53
C MET A 117 -16.93 14.17 6.62
N GLY A 118 -16.09 13.89 7.61
CA GLY A 118 -16.39 13.01 8.74
C GLY A 118 -16.16 11.53 8.47
N ILE A 119 -15.46 11.16 7.38
CA ILE A 119 -15.05 9.78 7.10
C ILE A 119 -14.04 9.36 8.18
N LYS A 120 -14.29 8.23 8.83
CA LYS A 120 -13.54 7.78 10.01
C LYS A 120 -12.40 6.82 9.70
N LYS A 121 -12.35 6.27 8.49
CA LYS A 121 -11.37 5.28 8.07
C LYS A 121 -10.71 5.69 6.76
N ILE A 122 -9.38 5.83 6.78
CA ILE A 122 -8.58 6.17 5.60
C ILE A 122 -7.40 5.21 5.52
N ILE A 123 -7.18 4.61 4.36
CA ILE A 123 -6.07 3.68 4.09
C ILE A 123 -5.23 4.27 2.98
N ILE A 124 -3.93 4.37 3.20
CA ILE A 124 -2.99 5.05 2.31
C ILE A 124 -1.94 4.06 1.79
N ALA A 125 -1.72 4.05 0.49
CA ALA A 125 -0.58 3.37 -0.11
C ALA A 125 0.72 4.14 0.18
N SER A 126 1.44 3.74 1.23
CA SER A 126 2.84 4.07 1.45
C SER A 126 3.73 3.02 0.75
N SER A 127 5.00 2.99 1.02
CA SER A 127 5.96 2.09 0.38
C SER A 127 7.09 1.72 1.32
N VAL A 128 7.66 0.52 1.18
CA VAL A 128 8.90 0.14 1.86
C VAL A 128 10.11 0.98 1.43
N THR A 129 10.00 1.72 0.33
CA THR A 129 11.04 2.65 -0.12
C THR A 129 11.30 3.78 0.87
N VAL A 130 10.35 4.07 1.79
CA VAL A 130 10.54 5.05 2.87
C VAL A 130 11.75 4.74 3.77
N TYR A 131 12.21 3.49 3.81
CA TYR A 131 13.44 3.10 4.49
C TYR A 131 14.70 3.64 3.82
N GLY A 132 14.60 4.20 2.62
CA GLY A 132 15.68 4.91 1.94
C GLY A 132 16.66 4.04 1.15
N VAL A 133 16.48 2.71 1.12
CA VAL A 133 17.42 1.78 0.49
C VAL A 133 17.07 1.50 -0.98
N ALA A 134 15.81 1.30 -1.33
CA ALA A 134 15.38 0.82 -2.65
C ALA A 134 15.80 1.71 -3.82
N PHE A 135 15.73 3.03 -3.67
CA PHE A 135 16.14 4.02 -4.67
C PHE A 135 17.20 4.97 -4.11
N GLY A 136 17.86 4.54 -3.03
CA GLY A 136 18.88 5.34 -2.36
C GLY A 136 20.10 5.58 -3.23
N GLN A 137 20.70 6.77 -3.11
CA GLN A 137 21.93 7.11 -3.78
C GLN A 137 23.12 6.91 -2.85
N GLY A 138 24.18 6.29 -3.36
CA GLY A 138 25.38 5.97 -2.58
C GLY A 138 25.28 4.62 -1.86
N ASN A 139 26.10 4.43 -0.84
CA ASN A 139 26.18 3.17 -0.09
C ASN A 139 25.21 3.23 1.10
N ILE A 140 23.92 3.05 0.83
CA ILE A 140 22.88 3.09 1.85
C ILE A 140 22.50 1.66 2.22
N GLU A 141 22.48 1.37 3.51
CA GLU A 141 22.15 0.05 4.05
C GLU A 141 21.00 0.12 5.05
N TYR A 142 20.34 -0.99 5.26
CA TYR A 142 19.37 -1.12 6.35
C TYR A 142 20.10 -1.06 7.69
N PRO A 143 19.61 -0.31 8.68
CA PRO A 143 20.32 -0.13 9.95
C PRO A 143 20.29 -1.39 10.83
N SER A 144 19.33 -2.28 10.63
CA SER A 144 19.19 -3.54 11.38
C SER A 144 18.21 -4.51 10.72
N PHE A 145 18.26 -5.78 11.12
CA PHE A 145 17.27 -6.80 10.78
C PHE A 145 16.57 -7.33 12.05
N PRO A 146 15.29 -7.71 11.95
CA PRO A 146 14.37 -7.40 10.86
C PRO A 146 14.08 -5.89 10.75
N ILE A 147 13.64 -5.47 9.57
CA ILE A 147 13.25 -4.09 9.29
C ILE A 147 11.81 -3.90 9.78
N THR A 148 11.65 -3.10 10.84
CA THR A 148 10.37 -2.80 11.48
C THR A 148 9.90 -1.39 11.16
N GLU A 149 8.64 -1.09 11.45
CA GLU A 149 8.05 0.23 11.23
C GLU A 149 8.62 1.32 12.14
N ASP A 150 9.31 0.94 13.21
CA ASP A 150 9.90 1.85 14.20
C ASP A 150 11.27 2.39 13.77
N LEU A 151 11.86 1.84 12.71
CA LEU A 151 13.13 2.35 12.18
C LEU A 151 12.97 3.79 11.69
N ASP A 152 13.98 4.60 11.99
CA ASP A 152 14.08 5.94 11.41
C ASP A 152 14.17 5.87 9.89
N VAL A 153 13.43 6.74 9.21
CA VAL A 153 13.29 6.73 7.75
C VAL A 153 13.81 8.04 7.19
N ASN A 154 14.76 7.95 6.27
CA ASN A 154 15.37 9.13 5.64
C ASN A 154 15.63 8.85 4.14
N PRO A 155 14.59 8.74 3.31
CA PRO A 155 14.75 8.49 1.89
C PRO A 155 15.37 9.68 1.17
N THR A 156 16.15 9.41 0.12
CA THR A 156 16.85 10.39 -0.68
C THR A 156 16.26 10.61 -2.08
N ASP A 157 15.35 9.75 -2.50
CA ASP A 157 14.66 9.87 -3.79
C ASP A 157 13.29 10.57 -3.64
N PRO A 158 12.78 11.22 -4.70
CA PRO A 158 11.55 12.02 -4.64
C PRO A 158 10.29 11.19 -4.40
N TYR A 159 10.26 9.93 -4.85
CA TYR A 159 9.12 9.05 -4.65
C TYR A 159 8.99 8.65 -3.17
N ALA A 160 10.05 8.10 -2.60
CA ALA A 160 10.04 7.70 -1.19
C ALA A 160 9.87 8.91 -0.25
N LEU A 161 10.48 10.07 -0.60
CA LEU A 161 10.25 11.33 0.10
C LEU A 161 8.77 11.73 0.06
N SER A 162 8.10 11.58 -1.08
CA SER A 162 6.66 11.87 -1.18
C SER A 162 5.82 10.95 -0.29
N LYS A 163 6.20 9.68 -0.16
CA LYS A 163 5.50 8.72 0.70
C LYS A 163 5.68 9.04 2.19
N ILE A 164 6.90 9.37 2.64
CA ILE A 164 7.11 9.75 4.04
C ILE A 164 6.44 11.09 4.40
N CYS A 165 6.40 12.06 3.48
CA CYS A 165 5.60 13.28 3.67
C CYS A 165 4.12 12.95 3.87
N GLY A 166 3.58 12.02 3.08
CA GLY A 166 2.23 11.53 3.22
C GLY A 166 1.95 10.84 4.56
N GLU A 167 2.87 10.03 5.07
CA GLU A 167 2.75 9.44 6.42
C GLU A 167 2.71 10.50 7.52
N ARG A 168 3.48 11.60 7.37
CA ARG A 168 3.45 12.73 8.31
C ARG A 168 2.14 13.51 8.25
N ILE A 169 1.61 13.75 7.04
CA ILE A 169 0.28 14.32 6.84
C ILE A 169 -0.78 13.44 7.51
N ALA A 170 -0.78 12.14 7.22
CA ALA A 170 -1.71 11.17 7.80
C ALA A 170 -1.69 11.20 9.34
N ARG A 171 -0.51 11.19 9.94
CA ARG A 171 -0.34 11.26 11.40
C ARG A 171 -0.92 12.54 12.00
N SER A 172 -0.68 13.69 11.34
CA SER A 172 -1.20 14.98 11.78
C SER A 172 -2.73 15.03 11.73
N PHE A 173 -3.32 14.57 10.62
CA PHE A 173 -4.78 14.57 10.45
C PHE A 173 -5.47 13.55 11.36
N ALA A 174 -4.91 12.37 11.55
CA ALA A 174 -5.45 11.38 12.49
C ALA A 174 -5.56 11.95 13.91
N ALA A 175 -4.49 12.61 14.39
CA ALA A 175 -4.47 13.27 15.69
C ALA A 175 -5.48 14.43 15.77
N ARG A 176 -5.55 15.26 14.72
CA ARG A 176 -6.43 16.44 14.68
C ARG A 176 -7.91 16.10 14.65
N PHE A 177 -8.30 15.07 13.89
CA PHE A 177 -9.71 14.73 13.64
C PHE A 177 -10.21 13.52 14.44
N GLY A 178 -9.32 12.82 15.17
CA GLY A 178 -9.69 11.62 15.92
C GLY A 178 -10.19 10.50 15.00
N VAL A 179 -9.49 10.25 13.89
CA VAL A 179 -9.84 9.25 12.88
C VAL A 179 -8.72 8.23 12.70
N ASP A 180 -9.06 7.06 12.17
CA ASP A 180 -8.08 6.04 11.82
C ASP A 180 -7.49 6.32 10.43
N ILE A 181 -6.17 6.50 10.36
CA ILE A 181 -5.45 6.60 9.10
C ILE A 181 -4.30 5.58 9.13
N TYR A 182 -4.41 4.54 8.28
CA TYR A 182 -3.43 3.47 8.21
C TYR A 182 -2.62 3.57 6.91
N CYS A 183 -1.31 3.72 7.04
CA CYS A 183 -0.36 3.76 5.93
C CYS A 183 0.22 2.37 5.71
N LEU A 184 -0.03 1.78 4.55
CA LEU A 184 0.52 0.48 4.17
C LEU A 184 1.85 0.70 3.43
N ARG A 185 2.97 0.35 4.06
CA ARG A 185 4.30 0.32 3.43
C ARG A 185 4.37 -0.91 2.55
N ILE A 186 3.95 -0.76 1.30
CA ILE A 186 3.83 -1.84 0.32
C ILE A 186 5.21 -2.18 -0.22
N GLY A 187 5.56 -3.47 -0.28
CA GLY A 187 6.75 -3.99 -0.92
C GLY A 187 6.65 -4.00 -2.45
N ARG A 188 7.62 -4.62 -3.11
CA ARG A 188 7.46 -4.91 -4.55
C ARG A 188 6.25 -5.81 -4.74
N VAL A 189 5.25 -5.31 -5.47
CA VAL A 189 4.02 -6.07 -5.72
C VAL A 189 4.23 -7.03 -6.88
N PHE A 190 3.83 -8.28 -6.68
CA PHE A 190 3.75 -9.32 -7.70
C PHE A 190 2.30 -9.74 -7.93
N GLU A 191 1.94 -9.85 -9.20
CA GLU A 191 0.68 -10.41 -9.67
C GLU A 191 0.80 -11.94 -9.79
N PRO A 192 -0.31 -12.68 -9.87
CA PRO A 192 -0.27 -14.15 -9.88
C PRO A 192 0.58 -14.78 -10.98
N ASP A 193 0.64 -14.16 -12.16
CA ASP A 193 1.39 -14.62 -13.33
C ASP A 193 2.87 -14.20 -13.33
N GLU A 194 3.27 -13.30 -12.45
CA GLU A 194 4.65 -12.79 -12.37
C GLU A 194 5.61 -13.72 -11.58
N TYR A 195 5.10 -14.70 -10.80
CA TYR A 195 5.95 -15.57 -9.98
C TYR A 195 6.91 -16.45 -10.79
N ASN A 196 6.60 -16.72 -12.05
CA ASN A 196 7.48 -17.43 -12.99
C ASN A 196 8.14 -16.54 -14.02
N GLY A 197 7.95 -15.21 -13.88
CA GLY A 197 8.62 -14.23 -14.72
C GLY A 197 10.10 -14.04 -14.37
N GLU A 198 10.84 -13.42 -15.29
CA GLU A 198 12.30 -13.22 -15.18
C GLU A 198 12.69 -12.49 -13.89
N MET A 199 11.92 -11.47 -13.49
CA MET A 199 12.23 -10.70 -12.30
C MET A 199 12.13 -11.55 -11.02
N PHE A 200 11.06 -12.34 -10.84
CA PHE A 200 10.92 -13.15 -9.64
C PHE A 200 11.92 -14.31 -9.61
N ARG A 201 12.24 -14.89 -10.78
CA ARG A 201 13.33 -15.85 -10.91
C ARG A 201 14.67 -15.24 -10.48
N GLY A 202 14.93 -13.99 -10.83
CA GLY A 202 16.10 -13.26 -10.35
C GLY A 202 16.14 -13.15 -8.81
N TYR A 203 15.00 -12.84 -8.16
CA TYR A 203 14.92 -12.80 -6.69
C TYR A 203 15.28 -14.14 -6.04
N VAL A 204 14.84 -15.24 -6.63
CA VAL A 204 15.08 -16.58 -6.07
C VAL A 204 16.48 -17.09 -6.35
N ASN A 205 16.97 -16.92 -7.57
CA ASN A 205 18.19 -17.57 -8.06
C ASN A 205 19.45 -16.72 -7.90
N GLU A 206 19.31 -15.39 -7.78
CA GLU A 206 20.42 -14.43 -7.64
C GLU A 206 20.15 -13.45 -6.48
N PRO A 207 19.80 -13.96 -5.27
CA PRO A 207 19.28 -13.13 -4.18
C PRO A 207 20.26 -12.05 -3.72
N GLU A 208 21.57 -12.21 -3.89
CA GLU A 208 22.59 -11.23 -3.53
C GLU A 208 22.46 -9.90 -4.27
N LYS A 209 21.78 -9.88 -5.43
CA LYS A 209 21.55 -8.68 -6.24
C LYS A 209 20.37 -7.83 -5.72
N TRP A 210 19.58 -8.32 -4.77
CA TRP A 210 18.29 -7.74 -4.41
C TRP A 210 18.23 -7.12 -3.02
N PHE A 211 19.36 -6.71 -2.49
CA PHE A 211 19.47 -6.00 -1.20
C PHE A 211 18.52 -4.79 -1.12
N GLN A 212 18.42 -4.01 -2.19
CA GLN A 212 17.60 -2.81 -2.24
C GLN A 212 16.11 -3.06 -2.00
N HIS A 213 15.63 -4.25 -2.30
CA HIS A 213 14.24 -4.67 -2.09
C HIS A 213 14.02 -5.38 -0.75
N GLY A 214 15.08 -5.53 0.06
CA GLY A 214 15.01 -6.19 1.37
C GLY A 214 14.51 -7.63 1.30
N TRP A 215 14.66 -8.31 0.16
CA TRP A 215 14.21 -9.69 -0.09
C TRP A 215 12.78 -9.96 0.37
N SER A 216 11.95 -8.93 0.32
CA SER A 216 10.54 -8.97 0.72
C SER A 216 9.67 -8.59 -0.47
N TYR A 217 8.43 -9.06 -0.47
CA TYR A 217 7.49 -8.82 -1.54
C TYR A 217 6.08 -8.62 -0.99
N THR A 218 5.16 -8.22 -1.85
CA THR A 218 3.74 -8.15 -1.56
C THR A 218 2.97 -8.86 -2.68
N ASP A 219 2.17 -9.88 -2.36
CA ASP A 219 1.21 -10.43 -3.31
C ASP A 219 0.04 -9.48 -3.50
N ALA A 220 -0.34 -9.21 -4.74
CA ALA A 220 -1.41 -8.26 -5.06
C ALA A 220 -2.77 -8.63 -4.43
N ARG A 221 -3.06 -9.94 -4.28
CA ARG A 221 -4.31 -10.45 -3.68
C ARG A 221 -4.28 -10.34 -2.16
N ASP A 222 -3.13 -10.66 -1.54
CA ASP A 222 -2.91 -10.50 -0.10
C ASP A 222 -2.97 -9.04 0.33
N LEU A 223 -2.51 -8.12 -0.52
CA LEU A 223 -2.69 -6.69 -0.28
C LEU A 223 -4.19 -6.30 -0.20
N GLY A 224 -5.03 -6.93 -1.01
CA GLY A 224 -6.48 -6.77 -0.92
C GLY A 224 -7.04 -7.23 0.44
N GLN A 225 -6.54 -8.36 0.98
CA GLN A 225 -6.88 -8.82 2.33
C GLN A 225 -6.38 -7.83 3.40
N MET A 226 -5.15 -7.32 3.27
CA MET A 226 -4.61 -6.29 4.19
C MET A 226 -5.49 -5.05 4.22
N CYS A 227 -5.98 -4.59 3.05
CA CYS A 227 -6.92 -3.48 2.96
C CYS A 227 -8.26 -3.80 3.64
N HIS A 228 -8.81 -4.99 3.41
CA HIS A 228 -10.03 -5.46 4.10
C HIS A 228 -9.84 -5.43 5.62
N ARG A 229 -8.78 -6.03 6.15
CA ARG A 229 -8.48 -6.01 7.58
C ARG A 229 -8.32 -4.60 8.13
N ALA A 230 -7.68 -3.70 7.37
CA ALA A 230 -7.55 -2.30 7.73
C ALA A 230 -8.89 -1.56 7.79
N ILE A 231 -9.88 -1.92 6.95
CA ILE A 231 -11.26 -1.40 7.02
C ILE A 231 -11.96 -1.88 8.30
N GLU A 232 -11.80 -3.17 8.65
CA GLU A 232 -12.55 -3.78 9.75
C GLU A 232 -12.02 -3.39 11.14
N VAL A 233 -10.71 -3.23 11.31
CA VAL A 233 -10.09 -2.89 12.60
C VAL A 233 -10.08 -1.38 12.80
N SER A 234 -10.69 -0.90 13.89
CA SER A 234 -10.83 0.53 14.21
C SER A 234 -10.27 0.88 15.59
N GLY A 235 -10.04 2.18 15.81
CA GLY A 235 -9.61 2.71 17.12
C GLY A 235 -8.09 2.74 17.32
N LEU A 236 -7.29 2.55 16.26
CA LEU A 236 -5.83 2.56 16.36
C LEU A 236 -5.21 3.94 16.05
N GLY A 237 -6.01 4.91 15.62
CA GLY A 237 -5.54 6.23 15.21
C GLY A 237 -4.63 6.18 14.00
N TYR A 238 -3.45 6.81 14.08
CA TYR A 238 -2.43 6.69 13.04
C TYR A 238 -1.60 5.43 13.21
N GLN A 239 -1.47 4.65 12.14
CA GLN A 239 -0.53 3.53 12.09
C GLN A 239 0.19 3.47 10.73
N ALA A 240 1.46 3.08 10.77
CA ALA A 240 2.17 2.57 9.59
C ALA A 240 2.36 1.06 9.75
N PHE A 241 2.18 0.32 8.67
CA PHE A 241 2.32 -1.14 8.63
C PHE A 241 3.18 -1.57 7.44
N ASN A 242 4.14 -2.44 7.66
CA ASN A 242 4.78 -3.16 6.56
C ASN A 242 3.74 -4.11 5.94
N ALA A 243 3.34 -3.81 4.73
CA ALA A 243 2.37 -4.59 3.96
C ALA A 243 3.11 -5.56 3.03
N THR A 244 3.88 -6.47 3.62
CA THR A 244 4.66 -7.50 2.92
C THR A 244 4.12 -8.89 3.26
N ASN A 245 4.46 -9.87 2.42
CA ASN A 245 4.20 -11.29 2.68
C ASN A 245 5.18 -11.86 3.71
N ASP A 246 4.93 -13.08 4.20
CA ASP A 246 5.57 -13.65 5.39
C ASP A 246 7.04 -14.01 5.19
N THR A 247 7.42 -14.41 3.97
CA THR A 247 8.69 -15.11 3.77
C THR A 247 9.64 -14.38 2.84
N ILE A 248 10.94 -14.58 3.09
CA ILE A 248 12.04 -14.14 2.22
C ILE A 248 11.88 -14.70 0.79
N THR A 249 12.30 -13.92 -0.22
CA THR A 249 12.13 -14.24 -1.65
C THR A 249 13.17 -15.19 -2.23
N ASN A 250 13.80 -16.04 -1.40
CA ASN A 250 14.74 -17.06 -1.83
C ASN A 250 14.61 -18.34 -0.98
N HIS A 251 15.41 -19.36 -1.27
CA HIS A 251 15.35 -20.66 -0.59
C HIS A 251 16.25 -20.77 0.66
N HIS A 252 17.04 -19.72 0.99
CA HIS A 252 17.91 -19.74 2.15
C HIS A 252 17.12 -19.49 3.44
N GLN A 253 17.66 -19.95 4.56
CA GLN A 253 17.23 -19.51 5.88
C GLN A 253 17.61 -18.04 6.08
N SER A 254 16.65 -17.21 6.49
CA SER A 254 16.80 -15.75 6.50
C SER A 254 18.00 -15.27 7.32
N VAL A 255 18.16 -15.81 8.54
CA VAL A 255 19.23 -15.36 9.44
C VAL A 255 20.60 -15.73 8.89
N ASP A 256 20.77 -16.96 8.38
CA ASP A 256 22.06 -17.43 7.85
C ASP A 256 22.43 -16.68 6.59
N PHE A 257 21.45 -16.45 5.70
CA PHE A 257 21.64 -15.66 4.49
C PHE A 257 22.05 -14.23 4.80
N LEU A 258 21.33 -13.54 5.68
CA LEU A 258 21.62 -12.16 6.06
C LEU A 258 22.97 -12.02 6.76
N LYS A 259 23.34 -12.93 7.68
CA LYS A 259 24.64 -12.89 8.34
C LYS A 259 25.79 -13.20 7.41
N THR A 260 25.59 -14.02 6.39
CA THR A 260 26.63 -14.34 5.41
C THR A 260 26.94 -13.13 4.52
N LEU A 261 25.91 -12.43 4.03
CA LEU A 261 26.10 -11.30 3.12
C LEU A 261 26.37 -9.98 3.86
N TYR A 262 25.74 -9.78 5.01
CA TYR A 262 25.79 -8.52 5.78
C TYR A 262 26.07 -8.77 7.26
N PRO A 263 27.25 -9.34 7.59
CA PRO A 263 27.59 -9.73 8.98
C PRO A 263 27.69 -8.53 9.94
N HIS A 264 27.88 -7.32 9.40
CA HIS A 264 27.99 -6.08 10.17
C HIS A 264 26.65 -5.45 10.53
N ILE A 265 25.54 -5.85 9.85
CA ILE A 265 24.21 -5.34 10.16
C ILE A 265 23.63 -6.07 11.39
N PRO A 266 23.30 -5.36 12.47
CA PRO A 266 22.83 -5.98 13.71
C PRO A 266 21.45 -6.61 13.55
N HIS A 267 21.23 -7.72 14.26
CA HIS A 267 19.90 -8.32 14.42
C HIS A 267 19.29 -7.87 15.75
N THR A 268 18.17 -7.15 15.70
CA THR A 268 17.50 -6.59 16.90
C THR A 268 16.66 -7.60 17.66
N ARG A 269 16.27 -8.71 17.01
CA ARG A 269 15.58 -9.85 17.61
C ARG A 269 15.84 -11.13 16.82
N ARG A 270 15.42 -12.25 17.38
CA ARG A 270 15.37 -13.51 16.64
C ARG A 270 14.31 -13.43 15.54
N MET A 271 14.66 -13.88 14.34
CA MET A 271 13.77 -14.05 13.21
C MET A 271 13.37 -15.54 13.08
N HIS A 272 12.20 -15.81 12.51
CA HIS A 272 11.82 -17.15 12.11
C HIS A 272 12.67 -17.62 10.92
N GLU A 273 12.66 -18.92 10.66
CA GLU A 273 13.54 -19.57 9.67
C GLU A 273 13.52 -18.91 8.29
N ASN A 274 12.34 -18.60 7.79
CA ASN A 274 12.14 -17.99 6.46
C ASN A 274 11.47 -16.62 6.53
N GLU A 275 11.52 -15.93 7.66
CA GLU A 275 10.86 -14.63 7.84
C GLU A 275 11.38 -13.60 6.84
N ALA A 276 10.49 -12.85 6.21
CA ALA A 276 10.87 -11.73 5.35
C ALA A 276 11.65 -10.67 6.15
N PRO A 277 12.79 -10.18 5.64
CA PRO A 277 13.57 -9.17 6.35
C PRO A 277 12.81 -7.87 6.64
N ILE A 278 11.91 -7.42 5.75
CA ILE A 278 10.92 -6.38 6.06
C ILE A 278 9.74 -7.08 6.72
N THR A 279 9.73 -7.10 8.04
CA THR A 279 8.79 -7.92 8.80
C THR A 279 7.37 -7.37 8.81
N ASN A 280 6.39 -8.25 8.69
CA ASN A 280 4.97 -7.93 8.73
C ASN A 280 4.29 -8.31 10.07
N VAL A 281 5.06 -8.58 11.11
CA VAL A 281 4.54 -8.99 12.42
C VAL A 281 3.52 -8.00 12.97
N LYS A 282 3.73 -6.71 12.76
CA LYS A 282 2.84 -5.65 13.26
C LYS A 282 1.45 -5.73 12.59
N ILE A 283 1.38 -5.81 11.27
CA ILE A 283 0.08 -5.91 10.58
C ILE A 283 -0.65 -7.22 10.94
N LYS A 284 0.08 -8.32 11.11
CA LYS A 284 -0.49 -9.59 11.58
C LYS A 284 -1.07 -9.48 12.98
N SER A 285 -0.34 -8.91 13.93
CA SER A 285 -0.76 -8.82 15.32
C SER A 285 -1.88 -7.80 15.54
N MET A 286 -1.88 -6.67 14.83
CA MET A 286 -2.84 -5.58 15.06
C MET A 286 -4.06 -5.66 14.15
N LEU A 287 -3.92 -6.12 12.92
CA LEU A 287 -5.03 -6.20 11.96
C LEU A 287 -5.52 -7.63 11.71
N GLY A 288 -4.77 -8.65 12.14
CA GLY A 288 -5.13 -10.05 11.89
C GLY A 288 -4.91 -10.49 10.44
N PHE A 289 -3.94 -9.89 9.74
CA PHE A 289 -3.53 -10.36 8.43
C PHE A 289 -2.97 -11.79 8.52
N HIS A 290 -3.26 -12.62 7.54
CA HIS A 290 -2.63 -13.92 7.32
C HIS A 290 -2.37 -14.12 5.84
N GLU A 291 -1.19 -14.62 5.50
CA GLU A 291 -0.79 -14.87 4.12
C GLU A 291 -1.67 -15.96 3.50
N GLU A 292 -2.33 -15.66 2.38
CA GLU A 292 -3.11 -16.64 1.59
C GLU A 292 -2.33 -17.11 0.35
N HIS A 293 -1.37 -16.30 -0.11
CA HIS A 293 -0.68 -16.50 -1.37
C HIS A 293 0.85 -16.51 -1.21
N PRO A 294 1.44 -17.51 -0.54
CA PRO A 294 2.88 -17.64 -0.41
C PRO A 294 3.53 -17.91 -1.78
N TRP A 295 4.58 -17.18 -2.14
CA TRP A 295 5.23 -17.30 -3.44
C TRP A 295 5.70 -18.72 -3.76
N ARG A 296 6.10 -19.50 -2.74
CA ARG A 296 6.56 -20.89 -2.90
C ARG A 296 5.50 -21.84 -3.45
N ALA A 297 4.21 -21.48 -3.36
CA ALA A 297 3.12 -22.24 -3.95
C ALA A 297 2.97 -22.02 -5.46
N TYR A 298 3.54 -20.93 -6.00
CA TYR A 298 3.35 -20.51 -7.39
C TYR A 298 4.64 -20.58 -8.22
N PHE A 299 5.80 -20.51 -7.57
CA PHE A 299 7.10 -20.54 -8.24
C PHE A 299 7.44 -21.98 -8.67
N THR A 300 7.80 -22.13 -9.93
CA THR A 300 8.33 -23.40 -10.48
C THR A 300 9.78 -23.18 -10.91
N SER A 301 10.69 -23.95 -10.32
CA SER A 301 12.14 -23.94 -10.62
C SER A 301 12.44 -24.37 -12.05
#